data_291090ee9005f84f6afdd24e399dc0e4
#
_entry.id   291090ee9005f84f6afdd24e399dc0e4
#
_cell.length_a   1.000
_cell.length_b   1.000
_cell.length_c   1.000
_cell.angle_alpha   90.00
_cell.angle_beta   90.00
_cell.angle_gamma   90.00
#
_symmetry.space_group_name_H-M   'P 1'
#
loop_
_entity.id
_entity.type
_entity.pdbx_description
1 polymer ?
#
loop_
_entity_poly.entity_id
_entity_poly.type
_entity_poly.pdbx_seq_one_letter_code
_entity_poly.pdbx_strand_id
1 'polypeptide(L)'
;MLGVVLSGSQARDGMATGDSDVDVYVIVPGYGGAWSATKRSPEIDEIPYSLADLEDRSDRWQRYSFRGAKVLLDRMDGGIAERVRAQAMLTPAEAEEFAREQLDGYINFVYRAAKNSRDGRPDLARLEEIEAAPWFLETLFALHGRVRPYNKYLRWELDTHPLPAPWTADFLISTLIERPSALFTDLEPLARDRGLADVVDGWDDLDLIRAYAAAPVSEGFGRPAR
;
A
#
# COMPACT_ATOMS: atom_id res chain seq x y z
N MET A 1 15.79 -14.25 23.77
CA MET A 1 15.27 -13.01 23.18
C MET A 1 16.43 -12.12 22.76
N LEU A 2 16.47 -11.73 21.50
CA LEU A 2 17.49 -10.86 20.89
C LEU A 2 17.06 -9.40 20.87
N GLY A 3 15.75 -9.15 20.77
CA GLY A 3 15.23 -7.80 20.75
C GLY A 3 13.73 -7.73 20.86
N VAL A 4 13.23 -6.48 20.93
CA VAL A 4 11.80 -6.15 20.96
C VAL A 4 11.56 -4.98 20.04
N VAL A 5 10.56 -5.11 19.17
CA VAL A 5 10.17 -4.07 18.21
C VAL A 5 8.69 -3.76 18.43
N LEU A 6 8.39 -2.51 18.77
CA LEU A 6 7.03 -1.98 18.86
C LEU A 6 6.55 -1.63 17.46
N SER A 7 5.37 -2.07 17.10
CA SER A 7 4.71 -1.81 15.82
C SER A 7 3.31 -1.21 16.03
N GLY A 8 2.46 -1.32 15.05
CA GLY A 8 1.07 -0.91 15.14
C GLY A 8 0.86 0.58 15.38
N SER A 9 -0.30 0.91 15.92
CA SER A 9 -0.69 2.31 16.22
C SER A 9 0.14 2.92 17.34
N GLN A 10 0.58 2.13 18.31
CA GLN A 10 1.40 2.59 19.44
C GLN A 10 2.82 3.03 19.03
N ALA A 11 3.34 2.54 17.90
CA ALA A 11 4.63 2.95 17.37
C ALA A 11 4.56 4.27 16.59
N ARG A 12 3.39 4.64 16.06
CA ARG A 12 3.17 5.76 15.15
C ARG A 12 2.53 6.92 15.88
N ASP A 13 3.25 8.05 15.92
CA ASP A 13 2.82 9.23 16.70
C ASP A 13 1.42 9.72 16.22
N GLY A 14 0.54 9.93 17.17
CA GLY A 14 -0.85 10.36 16.92
C GLY A 14 -1.83 9.27 16.44
N MET A 15 -1.36 8.01 16.29
CA MET A 15 -2.22 6.93 15.79
C MET A 15 -2.84 6.07 16.91
N ALA A 16 -2.29 6.09 18.10
CA ALA A 16 -2.84 5.35 19.24
C ALA A 16 -4.13 6.00 19.74
N THR A 17 -5.12 5.19 20.08
CA THR A 17 -6.38 5.56 20.75
C THR A 17 -6.49 4.82 22.08
N GLY A 18 -7.52 5.11 22.88
CA GLY A 18 -7.78 4.39 24.14
C GLY A 18 -8.04 2.89 23.96
N ASP A 19 -8.46 2.47 22.76
CA ASP A 19 -8.77 1.08 22.42
C ASP A 19 -7.65 0.40 21.60
N SER A 20 -6.51 1.07 21.43
CA SER A 20 -5.38 0.51 20.68
C SER A 20 -4.60 -0.50 21.52
N ASP A 21 -4.48 -1.71 21.00
CA ASP A 21 -3.57 -2.73 21.50
C ASP A 21 -2.10 -2.35 21.26
N VAL A 22 -1.21 -3.11 21.88
CA VAL A 22 0.23 -2.96 21.74
C VAL A 22 0.77 -4.12 20.91
N ASP A 23 1.18 -3.85 19.69
CA ASP A 23 1.79 -4.84 18.81
C ASP A 23 3.31 -4.92 19.06
N VAL A 24 3.81 -6.04 19.56
CA VAL A 24 5.24 -6.25 19.79
C VAL A 24 5.78 -7.48 19.07
N TYR A 25 6.83 -7.28 18.28
CA TYR A 25 7.64 -8.38 17.76
C TYR A 25 8.73 -8.72 18.76
N VAL A 26 8.70 -9.96 19.26
CA VAL A 26 9.73 -10.51 20.15
C VAL A 26 10.74 -11.27 19.31
N ILE A 27 11.91 -10.67 19.08
CA ILE A 27 12.93 -11.27 18.22
C ILE A 27 13.67 -12.39 18.96
N VAL A 28 13.64 -13.60 18.38
CA VAL A 28 14.22 -14.80 18.95
C VAL A 28 15.28 -15.40 18.03
N PRO A 29 16.28 -16.16 18.57
CA PRO A 29 17.37 -16.72 17.75
C PRO A 29 16.96 -17.87 16.84
N GLY A 30 15.84 -18.54 17.13
CA GLY A 30 15.37 -19.72 16.40
C GLY A 30 14.06 -19.44 15.66
N TYR A 31 13.40 -20.52 15.20
CA TYR A 31 12.12 -20.42 14.52
C TYR A 31 11.06 -19.75 15.39
N GLY A 32 10.52 -18.64 14.93
CA GLY A 32 9.53 -17.85 15.66
C GLY A 32 8.10 -18.38 15.52
N GLY A 33 7.79 -19.04 14.40
CA GLY A 33 6.45 -19.54 14.10
C GLY A 33 5.42 -18.45 13.82
N ALA A 34 5.86 -17.20 13.82
CA ALA A 34 5.11 -15.99 13.45
C ALA A 34 3.64 -16.01 13.95
N TRP A 35 2.68 -15.90 13.03
CA TRP A 35 1.27 -15.79 13.37
C TRP A 35 0.68 -16.96 14.18
N SER A 36 1.14 -18.17 13.94
CA SER A 36 0.63 -19.37 14.66
C SER A 36 1.03 -19.40 16.15
N ALA A 37 2.12 -18.72 16.49
CA ALA A 37 2.64 -18.64 17.85
C ALA A 37 2.34 -17.28 18.53
N THR A 38 1.60 -16.38 17.88
CA THR A 38 1.22 -15.08 18.45
C THR A 38 0.33 -15.28 19.66
N LYS A 39 0.70 -14.65 20.77
CA LYS A 39 -0.13 -14.54 21.97
C LYS A 39 -0.91 -13.26 21.90
N ARG A 40 -2.23 -13.36 21.91
CA ARG A 40 -3.14 -12.22 21.78
C ARG A 40 -3.93 -11.99 23.04
N SER A 41 -4.04 -10.75 23.43
CA SER A 41 -4.97 -10.25 24.43
C SER A 41 -5.62 -8.96 23.91
N PRO A 42 -6.64 -8.43 24.60
CA PRO A 42 -7.21 -7.12 24.25
C PRO A 42 -6.19 -5.97 24.35
N GLU A 43 -5.13 -6.14 25.14
CA GLU A 43 -4.16 -5.09 25.43
C GLU A 43 -2.86 -5.24 24.63
N ILE A 44 -2.45 -6.49 24.30
CA ILE A 44 -1.15 -6.74 23.70
C ILE A 44 -1.15 -7.97 22.78
N ASP A 45 -0.55 -7.82 21.62
CA ASP A 45 -0.17 -8.90 20.70
C ASP A 45 1.34 -9.14 20.75
N GLU A 46 1.75 -10.28 21.34
CA GLU A 46 3.15 -10.71 21.36
C GLU A 46 3.42 -11.63 20.16
N ILE A 47 4.16 -11.14 19.19
CA ILE A 47 4.45 -11.87 17.93
C ILE A 47 5.90 -12.37 17.99
N PRO A 48 6.15 -13.69 18.21
CA PRO A 48 7.49 -14.22 18.13
C PRO A 48 7.98 -14.20 16.68
N TYR A 49 9.16 -13.61 16.46
CA TYR A 49 9.73 -13.40 15.14
C TYR A 49 11.20 -13.81 15.14
N SER A 50 11.60 -14.67 14.23
CA SER A 50 13.01 -15.05 14.13
C SER A 50 13.83 -14.02 13.36
N LEU A 51 15.15 -14.11 13.41
CA LEU A 51 15.99 -13.29 12.54
C LEU A 51 15.75 -13.60 11.06
N ALA A 52 15.49 -14.87 10.73
CA ALA A 52 15.18 -15.27 9.36
C ALA A 52 13.86 -14.66 8.88
N ASP A 53 12.82 -14.63 9.74
CA ASP A 53 11.56 -13.96 9.42
C ASP A 53 11.78 -12.45 9.22
N LEU A 54 12.64 -11.83 10.04
CA LEU A 54 12.96 -10.39 9.93
C LEU A 54 13.82 -10.09 8.69
N GLU A 55 14.53 -11.05 8.13
CA GLU A 55 15.30 -10.95 6.89
C GLU A 55 14.46 -11.27 5.65
N ASP A 56 13.39 -12.07 5.81
CA ASP A 56 12.46 -12.40 4.73
C ASP A 56 11.68 -11.15 4.29
N ARG A 57 11.82 -10.81 3.02
CA ARG A 57 11.20 -9.62 2.39
C ARG A 57 10.13 -10.00 1.37
N SER A 58 9.77 -11.27 1.28
CA SER A 58 8.82 -11.79 0.30
C SER A 58 7.37 -11.37 0.56
N ASP A 59 6.97 -11.24 1.82
CA ASP A 59 5.64 -10.75 2.19
C ASP A 59 5.59 -9.22 2.24
N ARG A 60 5.23 -8.62 1.11
CA ARG A 60 5.11 -7.17 0.96
C ARG A 60 4.13 -6.53 1.96
N TRP A 61 3.04 -7.23 2.27
CA TRP A 61 2.05 -6.75 3.23
C TRP A 61 2.63 -6.67 4.63
N GLN A 62 3.31 -7.72 5.08
CA GLN A 62 3.93 -7.77 6.41
C GLN A 62 5.01 -6.70 6.60
N ARG A 63 5.76 -6.36 5.54
CA ARG A 63 6.83 -5.36 5.58
C ARG A 63 6.37 -3.99 6.08
N TYR A 64 5.14 -3.57 5.77
CA TYR A 64 4.64 -2.27 6.25
C TYR A 64 4.51 -2.20 7.77
N SER A 65 4.35 -3.32 8.47
CA SER A 65 4.32 -3.34 9.93
C SER A 65 5.58 -2.72 10.56
N PHE A 66 6.72 -2.83 9.85
CA PHE A 66 8.01 -2.26 10.28
C PHE A 66 8.19 -0.79 9.89
N ARG A 67 7.35 -0.25 9.03
CA ARG A 67 7.35 1.18 8.68
C ARG A 67 6.84 2.01 9.87
N GLY A 68 7.71 2.86 10.45
CA GLY A 68 7.41 3.61 11.67
C GLY A 68 7.51 2.79 12.97
N ALA A 69 7.94 1.51 12.89
CA ALA A 69 8.19 0.71 14.08
C ALA A 69 9.36 1.26 14.92
N LYS A 70 9.30 1.06 16.24
CA LYS A 70 10.29 1.52 17.21
C LYS A 70 11.02 0.32 17.82
N VAL A 71 12.33 0.24 17.68
CA VAL A 71 13.15 -0.80 18.33
C VAL A 71 13.32 -0.43 19.79
N LEU A 72 12.68 -1.20 20.67
CA LEU A 72 12.72 -0.97 22.13
C LEU A 72 13.92 -1.67 22.78
N LEU A 73 14.37 -2.80 22.22
CA LEU A 73 15.53 -3.55 22.67
C LEU A 73 16.26 -4.11 21.46
N ASP A 74 17.56 -3.89 21.38
CA ASP A 74 18.46 -4.47 20.39
C ASP A 74 19.71 -5.02 21.09
N ARG A 75 19.84 -6.35 21.15
CA ARG A 75 21.01 -7.04 21.71
C ARG A 75 22.01 -7.49 20.64
N MET A 76 21.86 -6.92 19.42
CA MET A 76 22.73 -7.20 18.28
C MET A 76 23.46 -5.95 17.78
N ASP A 77 23.76 -5.02 18.70
CA ASP A 77 24.54 -3.81 18.41
C ASP A 77 24.01 -3.01 17.21
N GLY A 78 22.69 -2.86 17.10
CA GLY A 78 22.01 -2.17 16.00
C GLY A 78 21.55 -3.09 14.86
N GLY A 79 21.87 -4.38 14.90
CA GLY A 79 21.52 -5.32 13.84
C GLY A 79 20.02 -5.55 13.65
N ILE A 80 19.21 -5.42 14.72
CA ILE A 80 17.74 -5.48 14.59
C ILE A 80 17.21 -4.19 13.97
N ALA A 81 17.73 -3.04 14.40
CA ALA A 81 17.33 -1.74 13.86
C ALA A 81 17.64 -1.63 12.35
N GLU A 82 18.76 -2.18 11.90
CA GLU A 82 19.11 -2.25 10.49
C GLU A 82 18.10 -3.07 9.69
N ARG A 83 17.74 -4.27 10.17
CA ARG A 83 16.76 -5.16 9.52
C ARG A 83 15.35 -4.56 9.48
N VAL A 84 14.92 -3.92 10.57
CA VAL A 84 13.64 -3.18 10.62
C VAL A 84 13.60 -2.08 9.56
N ARG A 85 14.69 -1.31 9.41
CA ARG A 85 14.78 -0.31 8.33
C ARG A 85 14.75 -0.94 6.95
N ALA A 86 15.44 -2.08 6.75
CA ALA A 86 15.43 -2.79 5.47
C ALA A 86 14.04 -3.31 5.09
N GLN A 87 13.25 -3.78 6.04
CA GLN A 87 11.85 -4.16 5.82
C GLN A 87 11.00 -2.96 5.36
N ALA A 88 11.20 -1.80 5.94
CA ALA A 88 10.40 -0.60 5.68
C ALA A 88 10.69 0.09 4.32
N MET A 89 11.71 -0.35 3.59
CA MET A 89 12.18 0.28 2.35
C MET A 89 12.29 -0.75 1.22
N LEU A 90 11.92 -0.36 0.00
CA LEU A 90 12.21 -1.16 -1.19
C LEU A 90 13.63 -0.84 -1.70
N THR A 91 14.34 -1.86 -2.17
CA THR A 91 15.52 -1.64 -3.01
C THR A 91 15.07 -1.12 -4.38
N PRO A 92 15.95 -0.46 -5.17
CA PRO A 92 15.59 -0.02 -6.50
C PRO A 92 15.05 -1.15 -7.40
N ALA A 93 15.64 -2.34 -7.33
CA ALA A 93 15.20 -3.50 -8.10
C ALA A 93 13.80 -4.00 -7.68
N GLU A 94 13.54 -4.11 -6.37
CA GLU A 94 12.20 -4.46 -5.86
C GLU A 94 11.16 -3.40 -6.24
N ALA A 95 11.53 -2.11 -6.15
CA ALA A 95 10.64 -1.01 -6.48
C ALA A 95 10.22 -1.04 -7.96
N GLU A 96 11.19 -1.29 -8.86
CA GLU A 96 10.93 -1.42 -10.30
C GLU A 96 10.06 -2.64 -10.61
N GLU A 97 10.41 -3.82 -10.07
CA GLU A 97 9.66 -5.07 -10.28
C GLU A 97 8.22 -4.92 -9.80
N PHE A 98 8.02 -4.40 -8.57
CA PHE A 98 6.69 -4.22 -8.00
C PHE A 98 5.88 -3.18 -8.75
N ALA A 99 6.49 -2.03 -9.10
CA ALA A 99 5.80 -0.99 -9.84
C ALA A 99 5.34 -1.50 -11.21
N ARG A 100 6.15 -2.30 -11.90
CA ARG A 100 5.84 -2.87 -13.21
C ARG A 100 4.64 -3.82 -13.15
N GLU A 101 4.67 -4.76 -12.21
CA GLU A 101 3.60 -5.74 -11.99
C GLU A 101 2.28 -5.04 -11.61
N GLN A 102 2.36 -4.12 -10.64
CA GLN A 102 1.17 -3.49 -10.10
C GLN A 102 0.57 -2.45 -11.05
N LEU A 103 1.39 -1.77 -11.85
CA LEU A 103 0.92 -0.84 -12.89
C LEU A 103 0.09 -1.58 -13.96
N ASP A 104 0.58 -2.73 -14.43
CA ASP A 104 -0.16 -3.54 -15.40
C ASP A 104 -1.52 -3.97 -14.86
N GLY A 105 -1.55 -4.46 -13.60
CA GLY A 105 -2.79 -4.81 -12.92
C GLY A 105 -3.73 -3.62 -12.75
N TYR A 106 -3.22 -2.44 -12.35
CA TYR A 106 -4.03 -1.23 -12.23
C TYR A 106 -4.65 -0.82 -13.58
N ILE A 107 -3.86 -0.80 -14.65
CA ILE A 107 -4.35 -0.46 -15.99
C ILE A 107 -5.41 -1.45 -16.44
N ASN A 108 -5.23 -2.75 -16.17
CA ASN A 108 -6.22 -3.78 -16.50
C ASN A 108 -7.58 -3.50 -15.84
N PHE A 109 -7.62 -3.16 -14.55
CA PHE A 109 -8.86 -2.83 -13.86
C PHE A 109 -9.51 -1.55 -14.39
N VAL A 110 -8.73 -0.51 -14.68
CA VAL A 110 -9.22 0.71 -15.31
C VAL A 110 -9.80 0.42 -16.71
N TYR A 111 -9.12 -0.40 -17.51
CA TYR A 111 -9.61 -0.84 -18.81
C TYR A 111 -10.92 -1.60 -18.74
N ARG A 112 -11.05 -2.54 -17.79
CA ARG A 112 -12.28 -3.28 -17.56
C ARG A 112 -13.43 -2.37 -17.09
N ALA A 113 -13.13 -1.40 -16.22
CA ALA A 113 -14.10 -0.38 -15.83
C ALA A 113 -14.57 0.45 -17.03
N ALA A 114 -13.64 0.91 -17.87
CA ALA A 114 -13.95 1.66 -19.09
C ALA A 114 -14.85 0.88 -20.05
N LYS A 115 -14.54 -0.41 -20.28
CA LYS A 115 -15.37 -1.29 -21.12
C LYS A 115 -16.78 -1.50 -20.53
N ASN A 116 -16.89 -1.78 -19.24
CA ASN A 116 -18.18 -1.95 -18.60
C ASN A 116 -19.02 -0.66 -18.67
N SER A 117 -18.38 0.50 -18.49
CA SER A 117 -19.04 1.80 -18.64
C SER A 117 -19.53 2.04 -20.07
N ARG A 118 -18.67 1.81 -21.07
CA ARG A 118 -19.01 1.91 -22.49
C ARG A 118 -20.20 1.01 -22.88
N ASP A 119 -20.25 -0.18 -22.30
CA ASP A 119 -21.27 -1.20 -22.60
C ASP A 119 -22.54 -1.00 -21.74
N GLY A 120 -22.70 0.14 -21.05
CA GLY A 120 -23.89 0.49 -20.25
C GLY A 120 -24.06 -0.33 -18.96
N ARG A 121 -22.95 -0.79 -18.36
CA ARG A 121 -22.91 -1.58 -17.13
C ARG A 121 -22.17 -0.83 -16.01
N PRO A 122 -22.73 0.31 -15.51
CA PRO A 122 -22.05 1.18 -14.56
C PRO A 122 -21.81 0.52 -13.19
N ASP A 123 -22.64 -0.41 -12.78
CA ASP A 123 -22.49 -1.21 -11.56
C ASP A 123 -21.25 -2.10 -11.62
N LEU A 124 -21.02 -2.79 -12.74
CA LEU A 124 -19.82 -3.59 -12.96
C LEU A 124 -18.57 -2.71 -13.12
N ALA A 125 -18.70 -1.57 -13.81
CA ALA A 125 -17.62 -0.60 -13.90
C ALA A 125 -17.19 -0.15 -12.49
N ARG A 126 -18.13 0.10 -11.58
CA ARG A 126 -17.82 0.49 -10.20
C ARG A 126 -17.12 -0.61 -9.41
N LEU A 127 -17.44 -1.89 -9.64
CA LEU A 127 -16.70 -2.99 -9.01
C LEU A 127 -15.23 -3.04 -9.47
N GLU A 128 -14.98 -2.86 -10.78
CA GLU A 128 -13.61 -2.79 -11.29
C GLU A 128 -12.83 -1.58 -10.73
N GLU A 129 -13.50 -0.44 -10.55
CA GLU A 129 -12.91 0.75 -9.90
C GLU A 129 -12.48 0.44 -8.46
N ILE A 130 -13.29 -0.29 -7.68
CA ILE A 130 -12.94 -0.66 -6.31
C ILE A 130 -11.71 -1.57 -6.30
N GLU A 131 -11.65 -2.52 -7.22
CA GLU A 131 -10.49 -3.40 -7.36
C GLU A 131 -9.23 -2.66 -7.85
N ALA A 132 -9.36 -1.61 -8.65
CA ALA A 132 -8.22 -0.80 -9.11
C ALA A 132 -7.47 -0.09 -7.96
N ALA A 133 -8.17 0.28 -6.89
CA ALA A 133 -7.60 1.09 -5.81
C ALA A 133 -6.38 0.45 -5.11
N PRO A 134 -6.38 -0.83 -4.71
CA PRO A 134 -5.18 -1.46 -4.13
C PRO A 134 -4.01 -1.52 -5.10
N TRP A 135 -4.23 -1.82 -6.37
CA TRP A 135 -3.18 -1.87 -7.40
C TRP A 135 -2.56 -0.49 -7.64
N PHE A 136 -3.39 0.54 -7.67
CA PHE A 136 -2.91 1.92 -7.74
C PHE A 136 -1.97 2.26 -6.57
N LEU A 137 -2.40 1.96 -5.34
CA LEU A 137 -1.59 2.26 -4.15
C LEU A 137 -0.26 1.51 -4.17
N GLU A 138 -0.26 0.22 -4.50
CA GLU A 138 0.98 -0.56 -4.64
C GLU A 138 1.90 0.07 -5.68
N THR A 139 1.38 0.45 -6.86
CA THR A 139 2.13 1.11 -7.93
C THR A 139 2.73 2.43 -7.45
N LEU A 140 1.90 3.32 -6.89
CA LEU A 140 2.33 4.65 -6.47
C LEU A 140 3.45 4.58 -5.44
N PHE A 141 3.28 3.76 -4.40
CA PHE A 141 4.29 3.64 -3.35
C PHE A 141 5.56 2.98 -3.87
N ALA A 142 5.48 1.97 -4.73
CA ALA A 142 6.64 1.34 -5.36
C ALA A 142 7.43 2.33 -6.23
N LEU A 143 6.75 3.16 -7.06
CA LEU A 143 7.39 4.23 -7.85
C LEU A 143 8.16 5.25 -7.00
N HIS A 144 7.83 5.33 -5.71
CA HIS A 144 8.53 6.15 -4.72
C HIS A 144 9.49 5.36 -3.81
N GLY A 145 9.78 4.08 -4.13
CA GLY A 145 10.69 3.22 -3.36
C GLY A 145 10.18 2.84 -1.98
N ARG A 146 8.88 2.88 -1.77
CA ARG A 146 8.22 2.62 -0.49
C ARG A 146 7.32 1.39 -0.54
N VAL A 147 7.18 0.70 0.59
CA VAL A 147 6.12 -0.29 0.76
C VAL A 147 4.77 0.41 0.94
N ARG A 148 3.72 -0.17 0.36
CA ARG A 148 2.36 0.37 0.48
C ARG A 148 1.89 0.34 1.93
N PRO A 149 1.32 1.45 2.48
CA PRO A 149 0.74 1.47 3.81
C PRO A 149 -0.58 0.68 3.86
N TYR A 150 -0.89 0.12 5.04
CA TYR A 150 -2.24 -0.33 5.32
C TYR A 150 -3.20 0.86 5.24
N ASN A 151 -4.41 0.66 4.77
CA ASN A 151 -5.40 1.74 4.61
C ASN A 151 -5.59 2.55 5.91
N LYS A 152 -5.55 1.88 7.07
CA LYS A 152 -5.60 2.49 8.40
C LYS A 152 -4.53 3.58 8.60
N TYR A 153 -3.35 3.42 8.00
CA TYR A 153 -2.20 4.32 8.16
C TYR A 153 -1.91 5.18 6.93
N LEU A 154 -2.72 5.10 5.88
CA LEU A 154 -2.46 5.82 4.63
C LEU A 154 -2.34 7.33 4.85
N ARG A 155 -3.26 7.93 5.60
CA ARG A 155 -3.20 9.38 5.92
C ARG A 155 -1.96 9.70 6.75
N TRP A 156 -1.70 8.93 7.81
CA TRP A 156 -0.50 9.11 8.63
C TRP A 156 0.80 9.06 7.82
N GLU A 157 0.90 8.08 6.91
CA GLU A 157 2.08 7.93 6.04
C GLU A 157 2.28 9.15 5.14
N LEU A 158 1.21 9.65 4.54
CA LEU A 158 1.28 10.79 3.62
C LEU A 158 1.52 12.13 4.35
N ASP A 159 0.97 12.31 5.54
CA ASP A 159 1.15 13.52 6.34
C ASP A 159 2.55 13.56 6.99
N THR A 160 3.06 12.40 7.45
CA THR A 160 4.38 12.31 8.09
C THR A 160 5.52 12.21 7.08
N HIS A 161 5.28 11.56 5.96
CA HIS A 161 6.24 11.31 4.88
C HIS A 161 5.62 11.66 3.52
N PRO A 162 5.41 12.97 3.24
CA PRO A 162 4.69 13.40 2.05
C PRO A 162 5.35 12.88 0.77
N LEU A 163 4.51 12.57 -0.21
CA LEU A 163 4.91 12.34 -1.58
C LEU A 163 4.93 13.69 -2.32
N PRO A 164 5.65 13.81 -3.45
CA PRO A 164 5.56 14.98 -4.32
C PRO A 164 4.11 15.22 -4.78
N ALA A 165 3.78 16.49 -5.10
CA ALA A 165 2.47 16.80 -5.68
C ALA A 165 2.23 15.95 -6.96
N PRO A 166 0.96 15.55 -7.22
CA PRO A 166 -0.27 15.95 -6.52
C PRO A 166 -0.65 15.08 -5.31
N TRP A 167 0.15 14.09 -4.92
CA TRP A 167 -0.15 12.98 -4.02
C TRP A 167 -0.31 13.38 -2.54
N THR A 168 -1.07 14.43 -2.24
CA THR A 168 -1.43 14.78 -0.86
C THR A 168 -2.45 13.78 -0.29
N ALA A 169 -2.52 13.67 1.04
CA ALA A 169 -3.47 12.76 1.69
C ALA A 169 -4.92 13.03 1.29
N ASP A 170 -5.32 14.31 1.25
CA ASP A 170 -6.70 14.70 0.91
C ASP A 170 -7.03 14.39 -0.54
N PHE A 171 -6.17 14.78 -1.49
CA PHE A 171 -6.38 14.48 -2.90
C PHE A 171 -6.43 12.97 -3.16
N LEU A 172 -5.45 12.24 -2.65
CA LEU A 172 -5.33 10.81 -2.92
C LEU A 172 -6.50 10.02 -2.32
N ILE A 173 -6.82 10.24 -1.05
CA ILE A 173 -7.86 9.48 -0.36
C ILE A 173 -9.25 9.79 -0.94
N SER A 174 -9.56 11.07 -1.21
CA SER A 174 -10.85 11.43 -1.81
C SER A 174 -11.02 10.80 -3.19
N THR A 175 -9.99 10.90 -4.04
CA THR A 175 -10.05 10.36 -5.40
C THR A 175 -10.13 8.82 -5.40
N LEU A 176 -9.41 8.14 -4.49
CA LEU A 176 -9.51 6.68 -4.34
C LEU A 176 -10.92 6.22 -3.92
N ILE A 177 -11.61 7.00 -3.08
CA ILE A 177 -12.97 6.68 -2.65
C ILE A 177 -13.98 6.94 -3.77
N GLU A 178 -13.83 8.06 -4.46
CA GLU A 178 -14.78 8.50 -5.48
C GLU A 178 -14.57 7.79 -6.81
N ARG A 179 -13.33 7.78 -7.30
CA ARG A 179 -13.00 7.28 -8.63
C ARG A 179 -11.52 6.94 -8.79
N PRO A 180 -11.09 5.76 -8.40
CA PRO A 180 -9.69 5.32 -8.52
C PRO A 180 -9.10 5.44 -9.93
N SER A 181 -9.90 5.25 -10.99
CA SER A 181 -9.42 5.38 -12.38
C SER A 181 -8.98 6.78 -12.76
N ALA A 182 -9.53 7.83 -12.13
CA ALA A 182 -9.14 9.21 -12.43
C ALA A 182 -7.66 9.48 -12.11
N LEU A 183 -7.09 8.72 -11.16
CA LEU A 183 -5.68 8.82 -10.80
C LEU A 183 -4.72 8.36 -11.91
N PHE A 184 -5.22 7.68 -12.95
CA PHE A 184 -4.42 7.30 -14.10
C PHE A 184 -3.83 8.52 -14.83
N THR A 185 -4.57 9.62 -14.86
CA THR A 185 -4.12 10.88 -15.51
C THR A 185 -2.80 11.40 -14.92
N ASP A 186 -2.62 11.27 -13.60
CA ASP A 186 -1.41 11.70 -12.91
C ASP A 186 -0.37 10.58 -12.79
N LEU A 187 -0.81 9.32 -12.76
CA LEU A 187 0.08 8.16 -12.62
C LEU A 187 0.81 7.84 -13.93
N GLU A 188 0.16 7.95 -15.09
CA GLU A 188 0.75 7.63 -16.38
C GLU A 188 2.05 8.42 -16.63
N PRO A 189 2.09 9.77 -16.54
CA PRO A 189 3.32 10.51 -16.73
C PRO A 189 4.40 10.14 -15.69
N LEU A 190 4.03 9.92 -14.44
CA LEU A 190 4.97 9.47 -13.41
C LEU A 190 5.58 8.11 -13.75
N ALA A 191 4.75 7.15 -14.18
CA ALA A 191 5.22 5.82 -14.56
C ALA A 191 6.21 5.88 -15.75
N ARG A 192 5.91 6.71 -16.75
CA ARG A 192 6.80 6.94 -17.89
C ARG A 192 8.14 7.55 -17.48
N ASP A 193 8.12 8.56 -16.61
CA ASP A 193 9.32 9.19 -16.06
C ASP A 193 10.19 8.22 -15.25
N ARG A 194 9.57 7.20 -14.69
CA ARG A 194 10.25 6.13 -13.93
C ARG A 194 10.66 4.93 -14.78
N GLY A 195 10.56 5.02 -16.11
CA GLY A 195 11.04 4.01 -17.05
C GLY A 195 10.05 2.87 -17.33
N LEU A 196 8.77 3.04 -16.99
CA LEU A 196 7.72 2.04 -17.23
C LEU A 196 6.84 2.37 -18.45
N ALA A 197 7.39 3.11 -19.42
CA ALA A 197 6.66 3.47 -20.63
C ALA A 197 6.21 2.23 -21.42
N ASP A 198 7.02 1.18 -21.44
CA ASP A 198 6.71 -0.08 -22.14
C ASP A 198 5.51 -0.82 -21.54
N VAL A 199 5.29 -0.75 -20.21
CA VAL A 199 4.11 -1.32 -19.56
C VAL A 199 2.85 -0.58 -20.01
N VAL A 200 2.91 0.76 -20.05
CA VAL A 200 1.78 1.59 -20.51
C VAL A 200 1.49 1.36 -21.99
N ASP A 201 2.54 1.40 -22.83
CA ASP A 201 2.42 1.27 -24.29
C ASP A 201 2.07 -0.16 -24.74
N GLY A 202 2.14 -1.14 -23.84
CA GLY A 202 1.70 -2.50 -24.09
C GLY A 202 0.17 -2.66 -24.18
N TRP A 203 -0.59 -1.61 -23.86
CA TRP A 203 -2.08 -1.64 -23.89
C TRP A 203 -2.62 -1.05 -25.18
N ASP A 204 -3.29 -1.87 -26.02
CA ASP A 204 -3.83 -1.50 -27.33
C ASP A 204 -4.89 -0.38 -27.28
N ASP A 205 -5.73 -0.38 -26.25
CA ASP A 205 -6.87 0.55 -26.08
C ASP A 205 -6.56 1.69 -25.09
N LEU A 206 -5.33 2.21 -25.09
CA LEU A 206 -4.90 3.25 -24.15
C LEU A 206 -5.75 4.53 -24.24
N ASP A 207 -6.26 4.86 -25.43
CA ASP A 207 -7.13 6.03 -25.61
C ASP A 207 -8.49 5.87 -24.91
N LEU A 208 -9.05 4.64 -24.87
CA LEU A 208 -10.25 4.34 -24.09
C LEU A 208 -9.99 4.54 -22.58
N ILE A 209 -8.85 4.06 -22.11
CA ILE A 209 -8.42 4.20 -20.70
C ILE A 209 -8.30 5.66 -20.33
N ARG A 210 -7.59 6.46 -21.13
CA ARG A 210 -7.39 7.90 -20.93
C ARG A 210 -8.72 8.67 -20.95
N ALA A 211 -9.56 8.39 -21.93
CA ALA A 211 -10.87 9.03 -22.03
C ALA A 211 -11.75 8.71 -20.83
N TYR A 212 -11.73 7.46 -20.37
CA TYR A 212 -12.45 7.05 -19.18
C TYR A 212 -11.89 7.74 -17.94
N ALA A 213 -10.59 7.75 -17.73
CA ALA A 213 -9.94 8.39 -16.57
C ALA A 213 -10.21 9.91 -16.52
N ALA A 214 -10.21 10.61 -17.65
CA ALA A 214 -10.43 12.04 -17.74
C ALA A 214 -11.91 12.47 -17.67
N ALA A 215 -12.87 11.53 -17.80
CA ALA A 215 -14.28 11.89 -17.79
C ALA A 215 -14.69 12.45 -16.39
N PRO A 216 -15.60 13.43 -16.30
CA PRO A 216 -16.10 13.91 -15.02
C PRO A 216 -16.85 12.80 -14.27
N VAL A 217 -16.81 12.84 -12.94
CA VAL A 217 -17.64 11.97 -12.10
C VAL A 217 -19.11 12.27 -12.44
N SER A 218 -19.80 11.33 -13.11
CA SER A 218 -21.23 11.51 -13.35
C SER A 218 -21.96 11.45 -12.01
N GLU A 219 -22.73 12.49 -11.68
CA GLU A 219 -23.68 12.52 -10.56
C GLU A 219 -24.78 11.46 -10.80
N GLY A 220 -24.52 10.17 -10.56
CA GLY A 220 -25.43 9.13 -10.99
C GLY A 220 -25.42 7.84 -10.21
N PHE A 221 -25.34 7.92 -8.88
CA PHE A 221 -25.92 6.91 -8.01
C PHE A 221 -27.04 7.54 -7.18
N GLY A 222 -28.07 8.05 -7.90
CA GLY A 222 -29.35 8.37 -7.30
C GLY A 222 -29.89 7.10 -6.64
N ARG A 223 -30.19 7.15 -5.32
CA ARG A 223 -30.94 6.09 -4.64
C ARG A 223 -32.13 5.69 -5.50
N PRO A 224 -32.35 4.39 -5.77
CA PRO A 224 -33.60 3.98 -6.37
C PRO A 224 -34.74 4.49 -5.49
N ALA A 225 -35.70 5.19 -6.11
CA ALA A 225 -36.93 5.58 -5.44
C ALA A 225 -37.58 4.30 -4.87
N ARG A 226 -37.87 4.31 -3.56
CA ARG A 226 -38.62 3.23 -2.91
C ARG A 226 -40.07 3.29 -3.35
#